data_bda6f1140b50f56ed1d3d8d0fb2a3c04
#
_entry.id   bda6f1140b50f56ed1d3d8d0fb2a3c04
#
_cell.length_a   1.000
_cell.length_b   1.000
_cell.length_c   1.000
_cell.angle_alpha   90.00
_cell.angle_beta   90.00
_cell.angle_gamma   90.00
#
_symmetry.space_group_name_H-M   'P 1'
#
loop_
_entity.id
_entity.type
_entity.pdbx_description
1 polymer ?
#
loop_
_entity_poly.entity_id
_entity_poly.type
_entity_poly.pdbx_seq_one_letter_code
_entity_poly.pdbx_strand_id
1 'polypeptide(L)'
;MQYAIIGAGGTGGVMGYFMTKAGKDVTLIARGRHLEAMKEHGLTLERLWDPNPETIAVKATDMEHYEEQPDVILVCVKGYSLEDTVPFIRRVAKPDTIVIPILNIYGTGAKLQKELPELLVTDGCIYVSANIKEPGVLVQHGKILRIVFGVREKTDWRPELEQIRQDFIDSAIDGILSENIRREALEKFSYVSPIGAAGLYCNAVAGDFQKEGAPRELFCSMIREIAALADAMGCLLYTSPSPRD
;
A
#
# COMPACT_ATOMS: atom_id res chain seq x y z
N MET A 1 12.23 -15.36 -0.22
CA MET A 1 12.65 -13.95 -0.17
C MET A 1 12.41 -13.42 1.24
N GLN A 2 13.26 -12.51 1.69
CA GLN A 2 13.14 -11.82 2.97
C GLN A 2 12.50 -10.45 2.75
N TYR A 3 11.47 -10.13 3.53
CA TYR A 3 10.67 -8.92 3.40
C TYR A 3 10.80 -8.02 4.62
N ALA A 4 11.01 -6.73 4.42
CA ALA A 4 10.81 -5.70 5.44
C ALA A 4 9.61 -4.84 5.09
N ILE A 5 8.65 -4.69 6.00
CA ILE A 5 7.45 -3.86 5.81
C ILE A 5 7.56 -2.63 6.70
N ILE A 6 7.85 -1.47 6.11
CA ILE A 6 7.95 -0.20 6.82
C ILE A 6 6.57 0.39 7.05
N GLY A 7 6.12 0.38 8.31
CA GLY A 7 4.80 0.86 8.70
C GLY A 7 3.78 -0.27 8.86
N ALA A 8 3.75 -0.89 10.04
CA ALA A 8 2.82 -1.97 10.41
C ALA A 8 1.43 -1.47 10.81
N GLY A 9 0.92 -0.43 10.12
CA GLY A 9 -0.45 0.07 10.28
C GLY A 9 -1.49 -0.80 9.59
N GLY A 10 -2.71 -0.28 9.35
CA GLY A 10 -3.78 -1.01 8.69
C GLY A 10 -3.36 -1.68 7.37
N THR A 11 -2.59 -0.98 6.53
CA THR A 11 -2.11 -1.52 5.26
C THR A 11 -0.98 -2.53 5.44
N GLY A 12 0.16 -2.08 5.94
CA GLY A 12 1.35 -2.94 6.05
C GLY A 12 1.21 -4.03 7.10
N GLY A 13 0.46 -3.77 8.18
CA GLY A 13 0.20 -4.77 9.21
C GLY A 13 -0.68 -5.92 8.69
N VAL A 14 -1.75 -5.62 7.91
CA VAL A 14 -2.59 -6.67 7.31
C VAL A 14 -1.80 -7.48 6.28
N MET A 15 -1.02 -6.84 5.42
CA MET A 15 -0.14 -7.56 4.49
C MET A 15 0.85 -8.46 5.23
N GLY A 16 1.55 -7.90 6.21
CA GLY A 16 2.52 -8.64 7.01
C GLY A 16 1.90 -9.79 7.79
N TYR A 17 0.68 -9.61 8.30
CA TYR A 17 -0.09 -10.68 8.92
C TYR A 17 -0.28 -11.86 7.97
N PHE A 18 -0.85 -11.62 6.79
CA PHE A 18 -1.12 -12.70 5.83
C PHE A 18 0.16 -13.35 5.30
N MET A 19 1.19 -12.57 5.01
CA MET A 19 2.48 -13.10 4.56
C MET A 19 3.18 -13.94 5.65
N THR A 20 3.19 -13.48 6.90
CA THR A 20 3.75 -14.25 8.03
C THR A 20 2.95 -15.54 8.25
N LYS A 21 1.62 -15.47 8.19
CA LYS A 21 0.75 -16.65 8.31
C LYS A 21 1.00 -17.68 7.21
N ALA A 22 1.36 -17.23 6.01
CA ALA A 22 1.75 -18.10 4.89
C ALA A 22 3.20 -18.62 4.99
N GLY A 23 3.92 -18.33 6.07
CA GLY A 23 5.29 -18.79 6.29
C GLY A 23 6.35 -18.02 5.52
N LYS A 24 6.03 -16.82 4.99
CA LYS A 24 7.03 -15.95 4.37
C LYS A 24 7.91 -15.29 5.45
N ASP A 25 9.17 -15.05 5.14
CA ASP A 25 10.11 -14.38 6.04
C ASP A 25 9.87 -12.86 6.02
N VAL A 26 9.12 -12.37 7.00
CA VAL A 26 8.65 -10.98 7.07
C VAL A 26 9.01 -10.36 8.40
N THR A 27 9.63 -9.19 8.36
CA THR A 27 9.83 -8.33 9.53
C THR A 27 9.00 -7.07 9.41
N LEU A 28 8.14 -6.81 10.40
CA LEU A 28 7.32 -5.61 10.51
C LEU A 28 8.12 -4.49 11.19
N ILE A 29 8.26 -3.36 10.51
CA ILE A 29 8.90 -2.18 11.07
C ILE A 29 7.83 -1.25 11.63
N ALA A 30 7.81 -1.10 12.94
CA ALA A 30 6.82 -0.32 13.68
C ALA A 30 7.47 0.53 14.77
N ARG A 31 6.67 1.26 15.54
CA ARG A 31 7.16 2.09 16.64
C ARG A 31 6.16 2.18 17.80
N GLY A 32 6.69 2.58 18.99
CA GLY A 32 5.89 2.85 20.18
C GLY A 32 5.03 1.66 20.62
N ARG A 33 3.91 1.93 21.28
CA ARG A 33 3.06 0.90 21.89
C ARG A 33 2.59 -0.19 20.95
N HIS A 34 2.43 0.12 19.65
CA HIS A 34 2.03 -0.90 18.66
C HIS A 34 3.15 -1.93 18.43
N LEU A 35 4.39 -1.49 18.37
CA LEU A 35 5.55 -2.38 18.29
C LEU A 35 5.69 -3.24 19.54
N GLU A 36 5.60 -2.61 20.73
CA GLU A 36 5.71 -3.31 22.01
C GLU A 36 4.66 -4.43 22.12
N ALA A 37 3.38 -4.12 21.80
CA ALA A 37 2.31 -5.08 21.81
C ALA A 37 2.53 -6.24 20.83
N MET A 38 3.04 -5.95 19.61
CA MET A 38 3.37 -7.01 18.65
C MET A 38 4.50 -7.92 19.12
N LYS A 39 5.51 -7.37 19.80
CA LYS A 39 6.62 -8.16 20.37
C LYS A 39 6.16 -9.06 21.52
N GLU A 40 5.27 -8.56 22.37
CA GLU A 40 4.83 -9.24 23.59
C GLU A 40 3.70 -10.25 23.32
N HIS A 41 2.73 -9.89 22.47
CA HIS A 41 1.48 -10.63 22.29
C HIS A 41 1.26 -11.13 20.87
N GLY A 42 2.10 -10.73 19.90
CA GLY A 42 1.87 -10.98 18.48
C GLY A 42 0.95 -9.95 17.85
N LEU A 43 0.53 -10.23 16.61
CA LEU A 43 -0.37 -9.37 15.84
C LEU A 43 -1.73 -10.04 15.68
N THR A 44 -2.76 -9.38 16.16
CA THR A 44 -4.16 -9.84 16.06
C THR A 44 -4.84 -9.19 14.86
N LEU A 45 -5.56 -10.00 14.09
CA LEU A 45 -6.43 -9.52 13.01
C LEU A 45 -7.90 -9.85 13.30
N GLU A 46 -8.71 -8.82 13.49
CA GLU A 46 -10.17 -8.89 13.48
C GLU A 46 -10.68 -8.63 12.06
N ARG A 47 -11.64 -9.43 11.62
CA ARG A 47 -12.29 -9.28 10.30
C ARG A 47 -13.78 -9.10 10.52
N LEU A 48 -14.37 -8.02 10.01
CA LEU A 48 -15.80 -7.72 10.28
C LEU A 48 -16.78 -8.79 9.77
N TRP A 49 -16.33 -9.70 8.91
CA TRP A 49 -17.13 -10.81 8.38
C TRP A 49 -16.82 -12.16 9.04
N ASP A 50 -15.92 -12.18 10.02
CA ASP A 50 -15.48 -13.38 10.74
C ASP A 50 -15.46 -13.06 12.24
N PRO A 51 -16.31 -13.71 13.06
CA PRO A 51 -16.41 -13.41 14.47
C PRO A 51 -15.18 -13.88 15.28
N ASN A 52 -14.27 -14.64 14.66
CA ASN A 52 -13.12 -15.21 15.35
C ASN A 52 -11.87 -14.40 15.04
N PRO A 53 -11.42 -13.51 15.93
CA PRO A 53 -10.12 -12.86 15.77
C PRO A 53 -8.99 -13.90 15.90
N GLU A 54 -7.92 -13.66 15.16
CA GLU A 54 -6.79 -14.57 15.15
C GLU A 54 -5.51 -13.82 15.47
N THR A 55 -4.71 -14.33 16.39
CA THR A 55 -3.42 -13.77 16.78
C THR A 55 -2.30 -14.68 16.30
N ILE A 56 -1.29 -14.10 15.67
CA ILE A 56 -0.09 -14.80 15.22
C ILE A 56 1.16 -14.15 15.80
N ALA A 57 2.19 -14.94 16.04
CA ALA A 57 3.52 -14.41 16.31
C ALA A 57 4.10 -13.76 15.06
N VAL A 58 4.71 -12.59 15.19
CA VAL A 58 5.34 -11.85 14.10
C VAL A 58 6.74 -11.40 14.49
N LYS A 59 7.65 -11.31 13.52
CA LYS A 59 8.91 -10.60 13.70
C LYS A 59 8.61 -9.09 13.61
N ALA A 60 8.93 -8.33 14.64
CA ALA A 60 8.71 -6.89 14.66
C ALA A 60 9.86 -6.15 15.32
N THR A 61 10.25 -5.02 14.74
CA THR A 61 11.29 -4.13 15.28
C THR A 61 11.03 -2.69 14.85
N ASP A 62 11.81 -1.75 15.31
CA ASP A 62 11.84 -0.39 14.78
C ASP A 62 12.96 -0.22 13.71
N MET A 63 12.99 0.96 13.09
CA MET A 63 14.01 1.25 12.08
C MET A 63 15.43 1.26 12.66
N GLU A 64 15.61 1.64 13.91
CA GLU A 64 16.93 1.78 14.53
C GLU A 64 17.58 0.43 14.80
N HIS A 65 16.80 -0.55 15.26
CA HIS A 65 17.28 -1.88 15.67
C HIS A 65 17.14 -2.95 14.58
N TYR A 66 16.69 -2.60 13.37
CA TYR A 66 16.65 -3.55 12.27
C TYR A 66 18.03 -3.70 11.63
N GLU A 67 18.58 -4.91 11.64
CA GLU A 67 19.96 -5.21 11.17
C GLU A 67 20.02 -6.12 9.95
N GLU A 68 18.87 -6.68 9.51
CA GLU A 68 18.81 -7.59 8.37
C GLU A 68 18.94 -6.84 7.03
N GLN A 69 19.25 -7.57 5.96
CA GLN A 69 19.34 -7.05 4.58
C GLN A 69 18.24 -7.67 3.71
N PRO A 70 17.06 -7.06 3.60
CA PRO A 70 15.92 -7.65 2.94
C PRO A 70 16.09 -7.70 1.41
N ASP A 71 15.45 -8.70 0.79
CA ASP A 71 15.30 -8.76 -0.67
C ASP A 71 14.28 -7.74 -1.16
N VAL A 72 13.23 -7.51 -0.35
CA VAL A 72 12.11 -6.63 -0.70
C VAL A 72 11.76 -5.73 0.48
N ILE A 73 11.60 -4.44 0.20
CA ILE A 73 11.12 -3.45 1.17
C ILE A 73 9.76 -2.91 0.70
N LEU A 74 8.71 -3.19 1.47
CA LEU A 74 7.38 -2.62 1.27
C LEU A 74 7.25 -1.35 2.11
N VAL A 75 7.01 -0.20 1.48
CA VAL A 75 6.87 1.08 2.18
C VAL A 75 5.39 1.42 2.34
N CYS A 76 4.87 1.26 3.57
CA CYS A 76 3.46 1.40 3.92
C CYS A 76 3.19 2.55 4.91
N VAL A 77 4.08 3.51 4.99
CA VAL A 77 3.94 4.69 5.86
C VAL A 77 2.93 5.69 5.30
N LYS A 78 2.57 6.68 6.10
CA LYS A 78 1.82 7.85 5.60
C LYS A 78 2.74 8.77 4.80
N GLY A 79 2.17 9.52 3.84
CA GLY A 79 2.94 10.36 2.92
C GLY A 79 3.91 11.33 3.58
N TYR A 80 3.54 11.89 4.74
CA TYR A 80 4.39 12.81 5.51
C TYR A 80 5.62 12.15 6.16
N SER A 81 5.66 10.80 6.23
CA SER A 81 6.80 10.04 6.73
C SER A 81 7.58 9.31 5.64
N LEU A 82 7.29 9.60 4.36
CA LEU A 82 7.96 8.91 3.24
C LEU A 82 9.46 9.21 3.20
N GLU A 83 9.83 10.47 3.37
CA GLU A 83 11.23 10.92 3.34
C GLU A 83 12.04 10.37 4.50
N ASP A 84 11.42 10.19 5.67
CA ASP A 84 12.06 9.59 6.85
C ASP A 84 12.50 8.13 6.61
N THR A 85 11.92 7.45 5.61
CA THR A 85 12.29 6.06 5.28
C THR A 85 13.59 5.94 4.48
N VAL A 86 14.00 6.99 3.77
CA VAL A 86 15.15 6.95 2.85
C VAL A 86 16.47 6.59 3.57
N PRO A 87 16.85 7.23 4.69
CA PRO A 87 18.08 6.86 5.41
C PRO A 87 18.07 5.41 5.89
N PHE A 88 16.90 4.90 6.33
CA PHE A 88 16.74 3.53 6.74
C PHE A 88 16.95 2.58 5.56
N ILE A 89 16.27 2.83 4.42
CA ILE A 89 16.39 1.99 3.22
C ILE A 89 17.84 1.94 2.75
N ARG A 90 18.53 3.07 2.67
CA ARG A 90 19.96 3.12 2.28
C ARG A 90 20.86 2.29 3.21
N ARG A 91 20.54 2.23 4.50
CA ARG A 91 21.34 1.49 5.47
C ARG A 91 21.17 -0.02 5.35
N VAL A 92 19.98 -0.50 5.04
CA VAL A 92 19.64 -1.93 5.09
C VAL A 92 19.56 -2.60 3.72
N ALA A 93 19.39 -1.81 2.65
CA ALA A 93 19.30 -2.35 1.30
C ALA A 93 20.63 -2.92 0.81
N LYS A 94 20.57 -4.05 0.13
CA LYS A 94 21.63 -4.58 -0.71
C LYS A 94 21.40 -4.17 -2.17
N PRO A 95 22.38 -4.31 -3.08
CA PRO A 95 22.25 -3.83 -4.47
C PRO A 95 21.02 -4.36 -5.22
N ASP A 96 20.58 -5.57 -4.88
CA ASP A 96 19.43 -6.22 -5.54
C ASP A 96 18.10 -6.01 -4.80
N THR A 97 18.08 -5.27 -3.70
CA THR A 97 16.85 -4.98 -2.96
C THR A 97 15.85 -4.23 -3.84
N ILE A 98 14.61 -4.72 -3.87
CA ILE A 98 13.49 -4.08 -4.56
C ILE A 98 12.65 -3.30 -3.54
N VAL A 99 12.38 -2.04 -3.84
CA VAL A 99 11.56 -1.16 -2.98
C VAL A 99 10.20 -0.93 -3.62
N ILE A 100 9.14 -1.26 -2.91
CA ILE A 100 7.74 -1.14 -3.38
C ILE A 100 6.98 -0.19 -2.45
N PRO A 101 6.84 1.09 -2.81
CA PRO A 101 6.00 2.01 -2.05
C PRO A 101 4.52 1.72 -2.32
N ILE A 102 3.73 1.62 -1.24
CA ILE A 102 2.30 1.30 -1.28
C ILE A 102 1.55 2.39 -0.49
N LEU A 103 1.46 3.57 -1.09
CA LEU A 103 0.77 4.72 -0.51
C LEU A 103 -0.44 5.11 -1.36
N ASN A 104 -1.40 5.81 -0.75
CA ASN A 104 -2.54 6.39 -1.46
C ASN A 104 -2.17 7.74 -2.12
N ILE A 105 -0.96 7.85 -2.65
CA ILE A 105 -0.41 9.05 -3.29
C ILE A 105 0.23 8.62 -4.59
N TYR A 106 -0.16 9.25 -5.69
CA TYR A 106 0.43 9.00 -7.00
C TYR A 106 1.87 9.53 -7.09
N GLY A 107 2.75 8.78 -7.79
CA GLY A 107 4.13 9.19 -8.05
C GLY A 107 5.13 8.95 -6.91
N THR A 108 4.74 8.26 -5.86
CA THR A 108 5.62 7.97 -4.70
C THR A 108 6.83 7.14 -5.09
N GLY A 109 6.69 6.18 -6.01
CA GLY A 109 7.82 5.38 -6.50
C GLY A 109 8.82 6.23 -7.27
N ALA A 110 8.35 7.12 -8.15
CA ALA A 110 9.23 8.04 -8.88
C ALA A 110 9.96 9.01 -7.94
N LYS A 111 9.30 9.46 -6.85
CA LYS A 111 9.91 10.31 -5.83
C LYS A 111 11.03 9.55 -5.09
N LEU A 112 10.75 8.34 -4.61
CA LEU A 112 11.75 7.52 -3.93
C LEU A 112 12.89 7.09 -4.85
N GLN A 113 12.64 6.81 -6.14
CA GLN A 113 13.68 6.46 -7.10
C GLN A 113 14.73 7.56 -7.27
N LYS A 114 14.34 8.83 -7.17
CA LYS A 114 15.30 9.96 -7.21
C LYS A 114 16.21 9.96 -6.00
N GLU A 115 15.70 9.56 -4.84
CA GLU A 115 16.47 9.47 -3.60
C GLU A 115 17.30 8.17 -3.50
N LEU A 116 16.90 7.13 -4.22
CA LEU A 116 17.50 5.78 -4.19
C LEU A 116 17.85 5.35 -5.63
N PRO A 117 18.73 6.08 -6.34
CA PRO A 117 19.02 5.81 -7.76
C PRO A 117 19.70 4.47 -8.00
N GLU A 118 20.34 3.91 -6.99
CA GLU A 118 21.07 2.62 -7.02
C GLU A 118 20.16 1.40 -6.88
N LEU A 119 18.89 1.60 -6.43
CA LEU A 119 17.95 0.51 -6.20
C LEU A 119 16.86 0.48 -7.27
N LEU A 120 16.22 -0.68 -7.44
CA LEU A 120 14.96 -0.74 -8.16
C LEU A 120 13.83 -0.30 -7.25
N VAL A 121 13.25 0.86 -7.52
CA VAL A 121 12.02 1.35 -6.86
C VAL A 121 10.87 1.25 -7.86
N THR A 122 9.88 0.42 -7.56
CA THR A 122 8.66 0.28 -8.39
C THR A 122 7.64 1.37 -8.05
N ASP A 123 6.49 1.37 -8.71
CA ASP A 123 5.27 1.96 -8.18
C ASP A 123 4.35 0.83 -7.67
N GLY A 124 3.47 1.16 -6.73
CA GLY A 124 2.50 0.22 -6.20
C GLY A 124 1.28 0.90 -5.61
N CYS A 125 0.19 0.18 -5.60
CA CYS A 125 -1.03 0.58 -4.91
C CYS A 125 -1.74 -0.64 -4.31
N ILE A 126 -2.57 -0.42 -3.28
CA ILE A 126 -3.26 -1.49 -2.57
C ILE A 126 -4.72 -1.15 -2.34
N TYR A 127 -5.56 -2.14 -2.48
CA TYR A 127 -6.99 -2.09 -2.14
C TYR A 127 -7.19 -2.89 -0.86
N VAL A 128 -7.31 -2.20 0.24
CA VAL A 128 -7.60 -2.74 1.57
C VAL A 128 -8.29 -1.66 2.40
N SER A 129 -9.26 -2.06 3.20
CA SER A 129 -9.86 -1.19 4.21
C SER A 129 -9.56 -1.77 5.58
N ALA A 130 -8.62 -1.16 6.28
CA ALA A 130 -8.16 -1.62 7.59
C ALA A 130 -7.55 -0.48 8.41
N ASN A 131 -7.59 -0.62 9.72
CA ASN A 131 -6.94 0.30 10.66
C ASN A 131 -6.42 -0.44 11.89
N ILE A 132 -5.61 0.24 12.66
CA ILE A 132 -5.25 -0.19 14.02
C ILE A 132 -6.46 0.14 14.92
N LYS A 133 -7.00 -0.86 15.60
CA LYS A 133 -8.05 -0.71 16.61
C LYS A 133 -7.43 -0.29 17.95
N GLU A 134 -6.41 -1.02 18.34
CA GLU A 134 -5.58 -0.78 19.52
C GLU A 134 -4.17 -1.36 19.29
N PRO A 135 -3.17 -1.06 20.12
CA PRO A 135 -1.84 -1.62 19.96
C PRO A 135 -1.85 -3.13 19.82
N GLY A 136 -1.21 -3.65 18.76
CA GLY A 136 -1.18 -5.09 18.45
C GLY A 136 -2.44 -5.64 17.77
N VAL A 137 -3.51 -4.86 17.61
CA VAL A 137 -4.78 -5.32 17.03
C VAL A 137 -5.17 -4.51 15.81
N LEU A 138 -5.38 -5.20 14.69
CA LEU A 138 -5.87 -4.64 13.43
C LEU A 138 -7.33 -5.04 13.21
N VAL A 139 -8.08 -4.15 12.57
CA VAL A 139 -9.42 -4.45 12.03
C VAL A 139 -9.41 -4.30 10.53
N GLN A 140 -9.87 -5.33 9.82
CA GLN A 140 -10.12 -5.31 8.38
C GLN A 140 -11.63 -5.21 8.12
N HIS A 141 -12.05 -4.18 7.35
CA HIS A 141 -13.46 -3.84 7.14
C HIS A 141 -14.10 -4.53 5.93
N GLY A 142 -13.31 -5.05 5.01
CA GLY A 142 -13.80 -5.72 3.80
C GLY A 142 -12.87 -6.85 3.37
N LYS A 143 -13.38 -7.77 2.56
CA LYS A 143 -12.64 -8.97 2.11
C LYS A 143 -11.55 -8.67 1.09
N ILE A 144 -11.57 -7.47 0.47
CA ILE A 144 -10.60 -7.11 -0.57
C ILE A 144 -9.23 -6.89 0.08
N LEU A 145 -8.26 -7.62 -0.42
CA LEU A 145 -6.84 -7.42 -0.15
C LEU A 145 -6.09 -7.66 -1.46
N ARG A 146 -5.92 -6.59 -2.24
CA ARG A 146 -5.28 -6.62 -3.56
C ARG A 146 -4.14 -5.64 -3.60
N ILE A 147 -2.99 -6.08 -4.08
CA ILE A 147 -1.84 -5.24 -4.39
C ILE A 147 -1.57 -5.25 -5.89
N VAL A 148 -1.40 -4.07 -6.46
CA VAL A 148 -0.94 -3.89 -7.83
C VAL A 148 0.40 -3.17 -7.78
N PHE A 149 1.41 -3.70 -8.41
CA PHE A 149 2.74 -3.12 -8.44
C PHE A 149 3.43 -3.41 -9.77
N GLY A 150 4.48 -2.68 -10.08
CA GLY A 150 5.22 -2.90 -11.32
C GLY A 150 6.28 -1.84 -11.56
N VAL A 151 7.08 -2.06 -12.60
CA VAL A 151 8.11 -1.13 -13.05
C VAL A 151 7.51 -0.04 -13.92
N ARG A 152 8.11 1.14 -13.89
CA ARG A 152 7.71 2.29 -14.73
C ARG A 152 8.20 2.17 -16.15
N GLU A 153 9.37 1.55 -16.34
CA GLU A 153 9.98 1.28 -17.64
C GLU A 153 10.19 -0.22 -17.81
N LYS A 154 9.91 -0.75 -18.98
CA LYS A 154 10.05 -2.20 -19.26
C LYS A 154 11.48 -2.71 -19.10
N THR A 155 12.46 -1.84 -19.28
CA THR A 155 13.90 -2.14 -19.08
C THR A 155 14.25 -2.45 -17.64
N ASP A 156 13.44 -2.02 -16.69
CA ASP A 156 13.66 -2.23 -15.25
C ASP A 156 13.06 -3.55 -14.76
N TRP A 157 12.41 -4.30 -15.64
CA TRP A 157 11.81 -5.58 -15.28
C TRP A 157 12.86 -6.58 -14.82
N ARG A 158 12.56 -7.30 -13.73
CA ARG A 158 13.41 -8.37 -13.16
C ARG A 158 12.53 -9.59 -12.82
N PRO A 159 13.06 -10.83 -12.95
CA PRO A 159 12.31 -12.05 -12.62
C PRO A 159 11.84 -12.12 -11.18
N GLU A 160 12.53 -11.46 -10.26
CA GLU A 160 12.17 -11.38 -8.84
C GLU A 160 10.79 -10.74 -8.61
N LEU A 161 10.35 -9.86 -9.52
CA LEU A 161 9.01 -9.26 -9.46
C LEU A 161 7.90 -10.32 -9.58
N GLU A 162 8.10 -11.33 -10.40
CA GLU A 162 7.16 -12.44 -10.53
C GLU A 162 7.15 -13.32 -9.27
N GLN A 163 8.31 -13.53 -8.64
CA GLN A 163 8.39 -14.24 -7.37
C GLN A 163 7.67 -13.47 -6.25
N ILE A 164 7.81 -12.14 -6.21
CA ILE A 164 7.08 -11.28 -5.26
C ILE A 164 5.57 -11.40 -5.48
N ARG A 165 5.12 -11.37 -6.75
CA ARG A 165 3.71 -11.58 -7.09
C ARG A 165 3.21 -12.93 -6.56
N GLN A 166 3.97 -14.01 -6.79
CA GLN A 166 3.61 -15.33 -6.32
C GLN A 166 3.58 -15.41 -4.79
N ASP A 167 4.53 -14.77 -4.10
CA ASP A 167 4.55 -14.71 -2.64
C ASP A 167 3.31 -14.01 -2.07
N PHE A 168 2.79 -12.97 -2.73
CA PHE A 168 1.51 -12.36 -2.36
C PHE A 168 0.35 -13.32 -2.56
N ILE A 169 0.27 -14.00 -3.71
CA ILE A 169 -0.80 -14.97 -4.00
C ILE A 169 -0.80 -16.11 -2.99
N ASP A 170 0.35 -16.69 -2.69
CA ASP A 170 0.52 -17.74 -1.67
C ASP A 170 0.07 -17.28 -0.28
N SER A 171 0.13 -15.97 -0.05
CA SER A 171 -0.28 -15.31 1.19
C SER A 171 -1.75 -14.87 1.20
N ALA A 172 -2.58 -15.38 0.28
CA ALA A 172 -3.98 -14.97 0.11
C ALA A 172 -4.17 -13.46 -0.15
N ILE A 173 -3.17 -12.83 -0.75
CA ILE A 173 -3.21 -11.45 -1.24
C ILE A 173 -3.34 -11.52 -2.77
N ASP A 174 -4.34 -10.84 -3.33
CA ASP A 174 -4.51 -10.75 -4.79
C ASP A 174 -3.38 -9.88 -5.37
N GLY A 175 -2.26 -10.53 -5.72
CA GLY A 175 -1.04 -9.90 -6.22
C GLY A 175 -1.07 -9.76 -7.74
N ILE A 176 -0.99 -8.54 -8.23
CA ILE A 176 -0.97 -8.21 -9.66
C ILE A 176 0.34 -7.50 -10.01
N LEU A 177 1.15 -8.13 -10.86
CA LEU A 177 2.29 -7.49 -11.51
C LEU A 177 1.78 -6.80 -12.77
N SER A 178 1.71 -5.47 -12.73
CA SER A 178 1.12 -4.66 -13.79
C SER A 178 2.10 -4.41 -14.93
N GLU A 179 1.61 -4.52 -16.15
CA GLU A 179 2.34 -4.09 -17.36
C GLU A 179 2.34 -2.56 -17.54
N ASN A 180 1.42 -1.86 -16.86
CA ASN A 180 1.29 -0.41 -16.88
C ASN A 180 0.90 0.14 -15.52
N ILE A 181 1.83 0.07 -14.58
CA ILE A 181 1.58 0.50 -13.19
C ILE A 181 1.26 1.99 -13.08
N ARG A 182 1.78 2.83 -13.99
CA ARG A 182 1.45 4.28 -13.99
C ARG A 182 -0.04 4.50 -14.14
N ARG A 183 -0.68 3.76 -15.06
CA ARG A 183 -2.13 3.83 -15.29
C ARG A 183 -2.90 3.29 -14.08
N GLU A 184 -2.56 2.10 -13.59
CA GLU A 184 -3.25 1.46 -12.45
C GLU A 184 -3.19 2.33 -11.17
N ALA A 185 -2.02 2.90 -10.90
CA ALA A 185 -1.84 3.80 -9.75
C ALA A 185 -2.61 5.12 -9.92
N LEU A 186 -2.68 5.67 -11.14
CA LEU A 186 -3.43 6.88 -11.42
C LEU A 186 -4.95 6.64 -11.37
N GLU A 187 -5.41 5.49 -11.88
CA GLU A 187 -6.81 5.07 -11.79
C GLU A 187 -7.25 4.96 -10.32
N LYS A 188 -6.47 4.30 -9.49
CA LYS A 188 -6.76 4.26 -8.06
C LYS A 188 -6.73 5.64 -7.41
N PHE A 189 -5.74 6.46 -7.73
CA PHE A 189 -5.61 7.82 -7.20
C PHE A 189 -6.80 8.70 -7.59
N SER A 190 -7.35 8.52 -8.81
CA SER A 190 -8.50 9.28 -9.31
C SER A 190 -9.78 9.09 -8.49
N TYR A 191 -9.86 8.01 -7.72
CA TYR A 191 -10.96 7.76 -6.79
C TYR A 191 -10.60 8.14 -5.35
N VAL A 192 -9.44 7.69 -4.85
CA VAL A 192 -9.08 7.80 -3.43
C VAL A 192 -8.81 9.24 -3.01
N SER A 193 -8.16 10.04 -3.86
CA SER A 193 -7.89 11.44 -3.57
C SER A 193 -9.16 12.31 -3.56
N PRO A 194 -10.02 12.26 -4.59
CA PRO A 194 -11.27 13.00 -4.58
C PRO A 194 -12.22 12.63 -3.45
N ILE A 195 -12.43 11.34 -3.17
CA ILE A 195 -13.36 10.94 -2.11
C ILE A 195 -12.89 11.39 -0.72
N GLY A 196 -11.57 11.35 -0.48
CA GLY A 196 -11.00 11.85 0.76
C GLY A 196 -11.12 13.37 0.89
N ALA A 197 -10.75 14.11 -0.14
CA ALA A 197 -10.79 15.58 -0.13
C ALA A 197 -12.24 16.12 -0.05
N ALA A 198 -13.14 15.61 -0.90
CA ALA A 198 -14.54 16.02 -0.89
C ALA A 198 -15.24 15.59 0.42
N GLY A 199 -14.88 14.42 0.98
CA GLY A 199 -15.41 13.96 2.27
C GLY A 199 -15.08 14.91 3.40
N LEU A 200 -13.81 15.34 3.48
CA LEU A 200 -13.38 16.32 4.48
C LEU A 200 -14.02 17.70 4.26
N TYR A 201 -14.05 18.19 3.02
CA TYR A 201 -14.57 19.52 2.70
C TYR A 201 -16.07 19.62 2.96
N CYS A 202 -16.84 18.61 2.55
CA CYS A 202 -18.31 18.57 2.72
C CYS A 202 -18.77 17.98 4.06
N ASN A 203 -17.85 17.49 4.91
CA ASN A 203 -18.18 16.69 6.09
C ASN A 203 -19.11 15.52 5.74
N ALA A 204 -18.83 14.83 4.62
CA ALA A 204 -19.66 13.80 4.02
C ALA A 204 -19.05 12.40 4.21
N VAL A 205 -19.90 11.39 4.27
CA VAL A 205 -19.52 9.97 4.28
C VAL A 205 -19.72 9.34 2.89
N ALA A 206 -19.15 8.17 2.65
CA ALA A 206 -19.15 7.52 1.33
C ALA A 206 -20.57 7.37 0.70
N GLY A 207 -21.60 7.15 1.52
CA GLY A 207 -22.99 7.07 1.04
C GLY A 207 -23.58 8.37 0.51
N ASP A 208 -23.02 9.53 0.89
CA ASP A 208 -23.53 10.82 0.43
C ASP A 208 -23.09 11.13 -1.00
N PHE A 209 -21.96 10.57 -1.46
CA PHE A 209 -21.51 10.69 -2.85
C PHE A 209 -22.35 9.90 -3.84
N GLN A 210 -23.20 8.98 -3.37
CA GLN A 210 -24.14 8.21 -4.20
C GLN A 210 -25.44 8.98 -4.45
N LYS A 211 -25.72 10.02 -3.66
CA LYS A 211 -26.92 10.87 -3.75
C LYS A 211 -26.62 12.13 -4.57
N GLU A 212 -27.62 12.70 -5.21
CA GLU A 212 -27.50 14.01 -5.83
C GLU A 212 -27.22 15.10 -4.79
N GLY A 213 -26.42 16.11 -5.15
CA GLY A 213 -26.09 17.26 -4.32
C GLY A 213 -24.60 17.61 -4.31
N ALA A 214 -24.27 18.62 -3.52
CA ALA A 214 -22.94 19.24 -3.50
C ALA A 214 -21.76 18.26 -3.26
N PRO A 215 -21.86 17.25 -2.36
CA PRO A 215 -20.75 16.29 -2.19
C PRO A 215 -20.45 15.51 -3.48
N ARG A 216 -21.50 15.01 -4.17
CA ARG A 216 -21.34 14.27 -5.43
C ARG A 216 -20.81 15.17 -6.54
N GLU A 217 -21.30 16.40 -6.66
CA GLU A 217 -20.88 17.34 -7.68
C GLU A 217 -19.39 17.68 -7.52
N LEU A 218 -18.95 17.97 -6.29
CA LEU A 218 -17.55 18.22 -5.98
C LEU A 218 -16.67 17.00 -6.28
N PHE A 219 -17.07 15.82 -5.82
CA PHE A 219 -16.38 14.57 -6.09
C PHE A 219 -16.20 14.31 -7.59
N CYS A 220 -17.29 14.44 -8.37
CA CYS A 220 -17.23 14.28 -9.83
C CYS A 220 -16.36 15.35 -10.52
N SER A 221 -16.35 16.60 -10.03
CA SER A 221 -15.49 17.64 -10.60
C SER A 221 -14.01 17.32 -10.40
N MET A 222 -13.64 16.85 -9.21
CA MET A 222 -12.26 16.45 -8.89
C MET A 222 -11.81 15.24 -9.73
N ILE A 223 -12.71 14.27 -9.99
CA ILE A 223 -12.40 13.15 -10.90
C ILE A 223 -12.14 13.65 -12.31
N ARG A 224 -12.92 14.62 -12.82
CA ARG A 224 -12.70 15.21 -14.16
C ARG A 224 -11.36 15.96 -14.24
N GLU A 225 -10.94 16.63 -13.18
CA GLU A 225 -9.61 17.28 -13.14
C GLU A 225 -8.49 16.25 -13.25
N ILE A 226 -8.60 15.10 -12.53
CA ILE A 226 -7.61 14.03 -12.64
C ILE A 226 -7.65 13.37 -14.01
N ALA A 227 -8.83 13.22 -14.62
CA ALA A 227 -8.94 12.71 -15.99
C ALA A 227 -8.24 13.64 -16.99
N ALA A 228 -8.43 14.96 -16.89
CA ALA A 228 -7.73 15.93 -17.70
C ALA A 228 -6.20 15.90 -17.49
N LEU A 229 -5.75 15.68 -16.25
CA LEU A 229 -4.34 15.48 -15.94
C LEU A 229 -3.81 14.20 -16.60
N ALA A 230 -4.57 13.10 -16.54
CA ALA A 230 -4.21 11.84 -17.19
C ALA A 230 -4.02 12.01 -18.69
N ASP A 231 -4.93 12.72 -19.35
CA ASP A 231 -4.85 13.04 -20.79
C ASP A 231 -3.58 13.87 -21.10
N ALA A 232 -3.31 14.91 -20.30
CA ALA A 232 -2.11 15.74 -20.45
C ALA A 232 -0.79 14.97 -20.23
N MET A 233 -0.83 13.91 -19.41
CA MET A 233 0.31 13.01 -19.17
C MET A 233 0.44 11.91 -20.23
N GLY A 234 -0.48 11.81 -21.20
CA GLY A 234 -0.55 10.69 -22.14
C GLY A 234 -0.91 9.36 -21.48
N CYS A 235 -1.48 9.41 -20.27
CA CYS A 235 -1.89 8.25 -19.49
C CYS A 235 -3.41 8.10 -19.59
N LEU A 236 -3.89 7.50 -20.68
CA LEU A 236 -5.32 7.34 -20.92
C LEU A 236 -5.97 6.42 -19.86
N LEU A 237 -6.83 6.98 -19.03
CA LEU A 237 -7.73 6.23 -18.16
C LEU A 237 -8.91 5.73 -18.99
N TYR A 238 -8.86 4.47 -19.44
CA TYR A 238 -9.92 3.87 -20.26
C TYR A 238 -11.13 3.45 -19.43
N THR A 239 -11.59 4.26 -18.54
CA THR A 239 -12.94 4.03 -17.99
C THR A 239 -13.51 5.35 -17.52
N SER A 240 -14.21 6.00 -18.41
CA SER A 240 -15.45 6.57 -17.94
C SER A 240 -16.39 5.38 -17.70
N PRO A 241 -16.83 5.07 -16.48
CA PRO A 241 -17.97 4.18 -16.32
C PRO A 241 -19.07 4.76 -17.17
N SER A 242 -19.61 3.96 -18.10
CA SER A 242 -20.79 4.36 -18.85
C SER A 242 -21.87 4.74 -17.83
N PRO A 243 -22.59 5.85 -18.00
CA PRO A 243 -23.71 6.18 -17.11
C PRO A 243 -24.83 5.14 -17.09
N ARG A 244 -24.59 3.97 -17.69
CA ARG A 244 -25.58 2.88 -17.85
C ARG A 244 -25.20 1.57 -17.14
N ASP A 245 -24.04 1.51 -16.45
CA ASP A 245 -23.62 0.33 -15.69
C ASP A 245 -23.84 0.52 -14.20
#